data_81438a4128ad1342387c07f7025a938a
#
_entry.id   81438a4128ad1342387c07f7025a938a
#
_cell.length_a   1.000
_cell.length_b   1.000
_cell.length_c   1.000
_cell.angle_alpha   90.00
_cell.angle_beta   90.00
_cell.angle_gamma   90.00
#
_symmetry.space_group_name_H-M   'P 1'
#
loop_
_entity.id
_entity.type
_entity.pdbx_description
1 polymer ?
#
loop_
_entity_poly.entity_id
_entity_poly.type
_entity_poly.pdbx_seq_one_letter_code
_entity_poly.pdbx_strand_id
1 'polypeptide(L)'
;MKRRLTHLFLTLLLLAAALPVSGQGKIYTRKMRLADFPTKTTKIVLEGHSFLELALREEIAVHWRISPFEFCDLEEYGRLRNSSSYYFLTLAQEDGLAYLILAKGGKPDEKDQLRKPFEVVRMPIASVDNPTGRELVFMGAFLDIIQRFTEEALVSDKVAYAGLESANRIHLRGRTVYLDPDAGDEAYLREEPGALLTISIAPEEPGPKTVCYKILISADTHELLSFERSRYKEPDDARFSDAEARRFERRGATVIR
;
A
#
# COMPACT_ATOMS: atom_id res chain seq x y z
N MET A 1 -57.48 3.47 -43.31
CA MET A 1 -57.01 2.61 -42.22
C MET A 1 -55.49 2.53 -42.12
N LYS A 2 -54.72 2.33 -43.18
CA LYS A 2 -53.28 2.16 -43.16
C LYS A 2 -52.46 3.32 -42.49
N ARG A 3 -52.82 4.59 -42.74
CA ARG A 3 -52.11 5.75 -42.15
C ARG A 3 -52.25 5.89 -40.63
N ARG A 4 -53.39 5.49 -40.05
CA ARG A 4 -53.57 5.53 -38.57
C ARG A 4 -52.78 4.46 -37.88
N LEU A 5 -52.57 3.31 -38.52
CA LEU A 5 -51.75 2.22 -37.98
C LEU A 5 -50.26 2.59 -37.96
N THR A 6 -49.76 3.30 -38.99
CA THR A 6 -48.37 3.78 -39.05
C THR A 6 -48.07 4.82 -37.98
N HIS A 7 -49.01 5.74 -37.69
CA HIS A 7 -48.79 6.70 -36.60
C HIS A 7 -48.85 6.06 -35.23
N LEU A 8 -49.70 5.06 -35.03
CA LEU A 8 -49.72 4.30 -33.76
C LEU A 8 -48.43 3.51 -33.52
N PHE A 9 -47.88 2.92 -34.59
CA PHE A 9 -46.58 2.21 -34.50
C PHE A 9 -45.40 3.14 -34.23
N LEU A 10 -45.40 4.33 -34.84
CA LEU A 10 -44.37 5.35 -34.65
C LEU A 10 -44.40 5.94 -33.23
N THR A 11 -45.59 6.18 -32.67
CA THR A 11 -45.75 6.65 -31.30
C THR A 11 -45.37 5.58 -30.27
N LEU A 12 -45.66 4.31 -30.55
CA LEU A 12 -45.23 3.20 -29.67
C LEU A 12 -43.70 3.00 -29.67
N LEU A 13 -43.05 3.19 -30.84
CA LEU A 13 -41.60 3.13 -30.98
C LEU A 13 -40.91 4.28 -30.24
N LEU A 14 -41.48 5.49 -30.29
CA LEU A 14 -40.94 6.65 -29.55
C LEU A 14 -41.16 6.54 -28.05
N LEU A 15 -42.25 5.92 -27.57
CA LEU A 15 -42.45 5.64 -26.15
C LEU A 15 -41.47 4.58 -25.64
N ALA A 16 -41.12 3.57 -26.45
CA ALA A 16 -40.14 2.56 -26.09
C ALA A 16 -38.70 3.12 -25.97
N ALA A 17 -38.37 4.16 -26.77
CA ALA A 17 -37.09 4.87 -26.69
C ALA A 17 -36.96 5.81 -25.48
N ALA A 18 -38.08 6.15 -24.83
CA ALA A 18 -38.14 7.06 -23.69
C ALA A 18 -38.06 6.33 -22.32
N LEU A 19 -37.93 4.99 -22.32
CA LEU A 19 -37.67 4.29 -21.07
C LEU A 19 -36.25 4.64 -20.60
N PRO A 20 -36.09 5.27 -19.43
CA PRO A 20 -34.76 5.51 -18.89
C PRO A 20 -34.11 4.15 -18.72
N VAL A 21 -33.05 3.89 -19.46
CA VAL A 21 -32.17 2.76 -19.21
C VAL A 21 -31.52 3.01 -17.85
N SER A 22 -32.22 2.67 -16.79
CA SER A 22 -31.72 2.68 -15.42
C SER A 22 -30.75 1.51 -15.22
N GLY A 23 -29.80 1.36 -16.13
CA GLY A 23 -28.66 0.47 -16.03
C GLY A 23 -27.51 1.17 -15.32
N GLN A 24 -27.76 1.92 -14.24
CA GLN A 24 -26.71 2.32 -13.31
C GLN A 24 -26.33 1.10 -12.47
N GLY A 25 -25.54 0.21 -13.06
CA GLY A 25 -24.77 -0.74 -12.28
C GLY A 25 -23.97 0.06 -11.26
N LYS A 26 -24.21 -0.13 -9.97
CA LYS A 26 -23.40 0.49 -8.92
C LYS A 26 -21.96 0.06 -9.18
N ILE A 27 -21.11 0.98 -9.67
CA ILE A 27 -19.67 0.75 -9.78
C ILE A 27 -19.15 0.74 -8.34
N TYR A 28 -18.81 -0.43 -7.83
CA TYR A 28 -18.17 -0.55 -6.53
C TYR A 28 -16.72 -0.10 -6.66
N THR A 29 -16.44 1.12 -6.22
CA THR A 29 -15.06 1.67 -6.20
C THR A 29 -14.24 1.06 -5.07
N ARG A 30 -12.90 1.21 -5.12
CA ARG A 30 -12.02 0.74 -4.05
C ARG A 30 -12.36 1.38 -2.70
N LYS A 31 -12.63 2.70 -2.68
CA LYS A 31 -13.11 3.44 -1.51
C LYS A 31 -14.38 2.83 -0.92
N MET A 32 -15.37 2.51 -1.74
CA MET A 32 -16.61 1.87 -1.28
C MET A 32 -16.37 0.49 -0.67
N ARG A 33 -15.42 -0.26 -1.20
CA ARG A 33 -15.01 -1.56 -0.64
C ARG A 33 -14.36 -1.43 0.74
N LEU A 34 -13.69 -0.29 1.00
CA LEU A 34 -13.01 0.01 2.26
C LEU A 34 -13.90 0.64 3.31
N ALA A 35 -15.10 1.12 2.96
CA ALA A 35 -15.92 1.96 3.83
C ALA A 35 -16.25 1.35 5.20
N ASP A 36 -16.22 0.02 5.33
CA ASP A 36 -16.47 -0.69 6.58
C ASP A 36 -15.19 -0.95 7.41
N PHE A 37 -14.01 -0.59 6.89
CA PHE A 37 -12.72 -0.89 7.52
C PHE A 37 -12.61 -0.43 8.97
N PRO A 38 -12.97 0.82 9.35
CA PRO A 38 -12.78 1.30 10.72
C PRO A 38 -13.59 0.54 11.77
N THR A 39 -14.65 -0.15 11.34
CA THR A 39 -15.58 -0.89 12.23
C THR A 39 -15.35 -2.39 12.22
N LYS A 40 -14.49 -2.88 11.33
CA LYS A 40 -14.16 -4.30 11.20
C LYS A 40 -12.88 -4.64 11.94
N THR A 41 -12.81 -5.84 12.46
CA THR A 41 -11.59 -6.34 13.10
C THR A 41 -10.54 -6.68 12.05
N THR A 42 -9.32 -6.16 12.23
CA THR A 42 -8.14 -6.58 11.48
C THR A 42 -7.47 -7.73 12.23
N LYS A 43 -7.39 -8.89 11.58
CA LYS A 43 -6.66 -10.06 12.09
C LYS A 43 -5.20 -9.94 11.68
N ILE A 44 -4.32 -9.92 12.66
CA ILE A 44 -2.86 -9.91 12.46
C ILE A 44 -2.39 -11.35 12.43
N VAL A 45 -1.98 -11.82 11.25
CA VAL A 45 -1.63 -13.22 11.04
C VAL A 45 -0.17 -13.45 11.39
N LEU A 46 0.11 -14.29 12.39
CA LEU A 46 1.45 -14.60 12.87
C LEU A 46 1.61 -16.11 13.05
N GLU A 47 2.71 -16.65 12.55
CA GLU A 47 3.14 -18.04 12.78
C GLU A 47 3.97 -18.15 14.06
N GLY A 48 4.62 -17.04 14.47
CA GLY A 48 5.41 -16.94 15.69
C GLY A 48 6.84 -17.46 15.60
N HIS A 49 7.41 -17.55 14.41
CA HIS A 49 8.69 -18.21 14.17
C HIS A 49 9.81 -17.30 13.62
N SER A 50 9.51 -16.07 13.23
CA SER A 50 10.50 -15.15 12.66
C SER A 50 10.69 -13.87 13.48
N PHE A 51 11.89 -13.24 13.36
CA PHE A 51 12.15 -11.95 13.98
C PHE A 51 11.22 -10.85 13.45
N LEU A 52 10.84 -10.92 12.16
CA LEU A 52 9.87 -9.98 11.58
C LEU A 52 8.48 -10.09 12.23
N GLU A 53 8.03 -11.31 12.53
CA GLU A 53 6.75 -11.51 13.22
C GLU A 53 6.79 -11.06 14.67
N LEU A 54 7.94 -11.26 15.34
CA LEU A 54 8.13 -10.76 16.70
C LEU A 54 8.08 -9.23 16.72
N ALA A 55 8.84 -8.57 15.84
CA ALA A 55 8.80 -7.11 15.68
C ALA A 55 7.40 -6.62 15.33
N LEU A 56 6.71 -7.28 14.38
CA LEU A 56 5.34 -6.93 14.03
C LEU A 56 4.40 -7.06 15.24
N ARG A 57 4.54 -8.09 16.07
CA ARG A 57 3.71 -8.29 17.26
C ARG A 57 3.90 -7.16 18.28
N GLU A 58 5.13 -6.74 18.49
CA GLU A 58 5.45 -5.67 19.43
C GLU A 58 4.96 -4.31 18.90
N GLU A 59 5.28 -3.99 17.65
CA GLU A 59 4.97 -2.71 17.05
C GLU A 59 3.47 -2.52 16.78
N ILE A 60 2.72 -3.58 16.46
CA ILE A 60 1.28 -3.48 16.23
C ILE A 60 0.54 -3.00 17.48
N ALA A 61 0.97 -3.44 18.66
CA ALA A 61 0.34 -3.03 19.93
C ALA A 61 0.56 -1.54 20.23
N VAL A 62 1.66 -0.97 19.73
CA VAL A 62 2.02 0.44 19.92
C VAL A 62 1.45 1.34 18.83
N HIS A 63 1.49 0.90 17.58
CA HIS A 63 1.22 1.73 16.41
C HIS A 63 -0.19 1.57 15.84
N TRP A 64 -0.83 0.39 15.91
CA TRP A 64 -2.10 0.15 15.23
C TRP A 64 -3.29 0.83 15.92
N ARG A 65 -4.01 1.74 15.22
CA ARG A 65 -5.08 2.57 15.80
C ARG A 65 -6.31 2.73 14.91
N ILE A 66 -6.22 2.38 13.62
CA ILE A 66 -7.25 2.72 12.63
C ILE A 66 -8.43 1.73 12.57
N SER A 67 -8.29 0.58 13.25
CA SER A 67 -9.36 -0.41 13.39
C SER A 67 -9.14 -1.26 14.65
N PRO A 68 -10.16 -1.92 15.20
CA PRO A 68 -9.95 -3.00 16.16
C PRO A 68 -9.03 -4.07 15.57
N PHE A 69 -8.16 -4.67 16.38
CA PHE A 69 -7.32 -5.76 15.90
C PHE A 69 -7.26 -6.93 16.88
N GLU A 70 -6.96 -8.10 16.35
CA GLU A 70 -6.73 -9.35 17.10
C GLU A 70 -5.64 -10.14 16.39
N PHE A 71 -4.82 -10.85 17.17
CA PHE A 71 -3.88 -11.80 16.59
C PHE A 71 -4.59 -13.09 16.19
N CYS A 72 -4.15 -13.72 15.13
CA CYS A 72 -4.60 -15.05 14.72
C CYS A 72 -3.44 -15.86 14.15
N ASP A 73 -3.56 -17.18 14.24
CA ASP A 73 -2.64 -18.11 13.60
C ASP A 73 -3.07 -18.45 12.16
N LEU A 74 -2.30 -19.27 11.48
CA LEU A 74 -2.60 -19.70 10.10
C LEU A 74 -3.84 -20.58 10.00
N GLU A 75 -4.17 -21.36 11.03
CA GLU A 75 -5.36 -22.20 11.03
C GLU A 75 -6.62 -21.31 11.07
N GLU A 76 -6.65 -20.36 11.98
CA GLU A 76 -7.74 -19.39 12.07
C GLU A 76 -7.84 -18.55 10.80
N TYR A 77 -6.70 -18.05 10.28
CA TYR A 77 -6.66 -17.36 9.00
C TYR A 77 -7.25 -18.19 7.87
N GLY A 78 -6.87 -19.47 7.76
CA GLY A 78 -7.40 -20.41 6.75
C GLY A 78 -8.93 -20.53 6.80
N ARG A 79 -9.51 -20.53 8.01
CA ARG A 79 -10.98 -20.59 8.21
C ARG A 79 -11.67 -19.27 7.88
N LEU A 80 -11.05 -18.13 8.23
CA LEU A 80 -11.70 -16.81 8.20
C LEU A 80 -11.41 -16.01 6.93
N ARG A 81 -10.36 -16.30 6.16
CA ARG A 81 -9.92 -15.51 5.00
C ARG A 81 -10.99 -15.25 3.94
N ASN A 82 -11.99 -16.13 3.85
CA ASN A 82 -13.12 -15.98 2.92
C ASN A 82 -14.31 -15.20 3.53
N SER A 83 -14.18 -14.70 4.75
CA SER A 83 -15.22 -13.91 5.41
C SER A 83 -14.97 -12.41 5.20
N SER A 84 -15.93 -11.71 4.59
CA SER A 84 -15.88 -10.26 4.44
C SER A 84 -16.06 -9.48 5.75
N SER A 85 -16.19 -10.18 6.88
CA SER A 85 -16.31 -9.59 8.22
C SER A 85 -14.97 -9.14 8.79
N TYR A 86 -13.85 -9.53 8.16
CA TYR A 86 -12.51 -9.27 8.66
C TYR A 86 -11.62 -8.64 7.59
N TYR A 87 -10.62 -7.90 8.08
CA TYR A 87 -9.41 -7.58 7.33
C TYR A 87 -8.25 -8.39 7.88
N PHE A 88 -7.21 -8.57 7.09
CA PHE A 88 -6.04 -9.35 7.45
C PHE A 88 -4.78 -8.55 7.15
N LEU A 89 -3.91 -8.43 8.15
CA LEU A 89 -2.53 -7.97 7.96
C LEU A 89 -1.63 -9.20 8.03
N THR A 90 -0.93 -9.45 6.93
CA THR A 90 -0.08 -10.64 6.77
C THR A 90 1.33 -10.26 6.40
N LEU A 91 2.31 -11.05 6.85
CA LEU A 91 3.65 -11.09 6.27
C LEU A 91 3.62 -12.06 5.09
N ALA A 92 4.04 -11.62 3.91
CA ALA A 92 4.12 -12.45 2.73
C ALA A 92 5.51 -12.33 2.09
N GLN A 93 5.98 -13.42 1.50
CA GLN A 93 7.23 -13.44 0.74
C GLN A 93 6.92 -13.69 -0.74
N GLU A 94 7.45 -12.85 -1.62
CA GLU A 94 7.26 -12.95 -3.06
C GLU A 94 8.49 -12.37 -3.77
N ASP A 95 9.03 -13.11 -4.73
CA ASP A 95 10.16 -12.69 -5.57
C ASP A 95 11.40 -12.18 -4.79
N GLY A 96 11.75 -12.85 -3.68
CA GLY A 96 12.88 -12.50 -2.82
C GLY A 96 12.66 -11.30 -1.89
N LEU A 97 11.43 -10.81 -1.81
CA LEU A 97 11.05 -9.70 -0.92
C LEU A 97 9.98 -10.10 0.09
N ALA A 98 10.07 -9.52 1.28
CA ALA A 98 9.05 -9.59 2.31
C ALA A 98 8.14 -8.36 2.25
N TYR A 99 6.84 -8.59 2.44
CA TYR A 99 5.81 -7.56 2.39
C TYR A 99 4.88 -7.64 3.59
N LEU A 100 4.47 -6.48 4.09
CA LEU A 100 3.25 -6.34 4.87
C LEU A 100 2.08 -6.10 3.92
N ILE A 101 1.06 -6.96 3.97
CA ILE A 101 -0.12 -6.88 3.11
C ILE A 101 -1.36 -6.73 3.96
N LEU A 102 -2.07 -5.61 3.79
CA LEU A 102 -3.42 -5.43 4.31
C LEU A 102 -4.42 -5.80 3.22
N ALA A 103 -5.28 -6.77 3.51
CA ALA A 103 -6.29 -7.23 2.58
C ALA A 103 -7.65 -7.41 3.28
N LYS A 104 -8.74 -7.19 2.56
CA LYS A 104 -10.10 -7.51 3.03
C LYS A 104 -10.37 -8.99 2.77
N GLY A 105 -10.92 -9.67 3.77
CA GLY A 105 -11.42 -11.03 3.62
C GLY A 105 -12.64 -11.07 2.68
N GLY A 106 -12.95 -12.25 2.20
CA GLY A 106 -14.07 -12.50 1.31
C GLY A 106 -13.69 -13.41 0.15
N LYS A 107 -14.72 -14.03 -0.43
CA LYS A 107 -14.52 -14.77 -1.68
C LYS A 107 -14.14 -13.78 -2.76
N PRO A 108 -13.19 -14.12 -3.64
CA PRO A 108 -12.93 -13.33 -4.83
C PRO A 108 -14.27 -13.16 -5.59
N ASP A 109 -14.55 -11.93 -6.03
CA ASP A 109 -15.72 -11.71 -6.90
C ASP A 109 -15.53 -12.53 -8.16
N GLU A 110 -16.53 -13.36 -8.53
CA GLU A 110 -16.49 -14.20 -9.75
C GLU A 110 -16.31 -13.35 -11.01
N LYS A 111 -16.65 -12.07 -10.94
CA LYS A 111 -16.43 -11.07 -12.00
C LYS A 111 -15.04 -10.44 -11.96
N ASP A 112 -14.30 -10.59 -10.87
CA ASP A 112 -12.94 -10.08 -10.77
C ASP A 112 -12.00 -11.14 -11.37
N GLN A 113 -11.49 -10.87 -12.57
CA GLN A 113 -10.60 -11.77 -13.34
C GLN A 113 -9.36 -12.21 -12.55
N LEU A 114 -9.05 -11.54 -11.44
CA LEU A 114 -7.84 -11.78 -10.65
C LEU A 114 -8.00 -12.86 -9.59
N ARG A 115 -9.21 -13.30 -9.22
CA ARG A 115 -9.49 -14.31 -8.18
C ARG A 115 -8.69 -14.12 -6.87
N LYS A 116 -8.23 -12.92 -6.59
CA LYS A 116 -7.41 -12.57 -5.42
C LYS A 116 -8.27 -11.84 -4.37
N PRO A 117 -7.96 -11.99 -3.07
CA PRO A 117 -8.53 -11.13 -2.03
C PRO A 117 -8.36 -9.66 -2.38
N PHE A 118 -9.26 -8.81 -1.92
CA PHE A 118 -9.13 -7.38 -2.14
C PHE A 118 -7.95 -6.84 -1.32
N GLU A 119 -6.81 -6.71 -1.98
CA GLU A 119 -5.62 -6.10 -1.40
C GLU A 119 -5.81 -4.58 -1.28
N VAL A 120 -5.73 -4.08 -0.05
CA VAL A 120 -5.83 -2.66 0.26
C VAL A 120 -4.51 -1.97 -0.03
N VAL A 121 -3.44 -2.49 0.55
CA VAL A 121 -2.08 -1.99 0.40
C VAL A 121 -1.07 -3.12 0.58
N ARG A 122 0.04 -3.02 -0.14
CA ARG A 122 1.21 -3.89 -0.05
C ARG A 122 2.43 -3.01 0.18
N MET A 123 3.05 -3.16 1.33
CA MET A 123 4.26 -2.44 1.72
C MET A 123 5.46 -3.40 1.69
N PRO A 124 6.46 -3.21 0.81
CA PRO A 124 7.71 -3.95 0.89
C PRO A 124 8.46 -3.52 2.15
N ILE A 125 9.04 -4.47 2.87
CA ILE A 125 9.72 -4.19 4.15
C ILE A 125 11.15 -4.69 4.21
N ALA A 126 11.49 -5.77 3.50
CA ALA A 126 12.82 -6.38 3.57
C ALA A 126 13.17 -7.18 2.32
N SER A 127 14.46 -7.45 2.11
CA SER A 127 14.94 -8.59 1.35
C SER A 127 14.78 -9.86 2.20
N VAL A 128 14.36 -10.96 1.58
CA VAL A 128 14.24 -12.26 2.26
C VAL A 128 15.63 -12.89 2.46
N ASP A 129 16.43 -12.83 1.40
CA ASP A 129 17.73 -13.54 1.34
C ASP A 129 18.88 -12.70 1.91
N ASN A 130 18.70 -11.37 2.00
CA ASN A 130 19.69 -10.45 2.54
C ASN A 130 19.05 -9.41 3.49
N PRO A 131 18.53 -9.84 4.66
CA PRO A 131 17.97 -8.94 5.65
C PRO A 131 19.06 -8.04 6.25
N THR A 132 18.76 -6.76 6.41
CA THR A 132 19.71 -5.77 6.93
C THR A 132 19.55 -5.50 8.42
N GLY A 133 18.44 -5.94 9.02
CA GLY A 133 18.02 -5.60 10.38
C GLY A 133 17.25 -4.27 10.47
N ARG A 134 17.38 -3.40 9.44
CA ARG A 134 16.66 -2.12 9.39
C ARG A 134 15.14 -2.31 9.32
N GLU A 135 14.68 -3.39 8.72
CA GLU A 135 13.28 -3.79 8.66
C GLU A 135 12.65 -3.99 10.05
N LEU A 136 13.44 -4.37 11.04
CA LEU A 136 12.98 -4.49 12.43
C LEU A 136 12.84 -3.09 13.05
N VAL A 137 13.82 -2.22 12.81
CA VAL A 137 13.85 -0.84 13.32
C VAL A 137 12.69 -0.01 12.73
N PHE A 138 12.40 -0.18 11.44
CA PHE A 138 11.37 0.59 10.75
C PHE A 138 9.98 -0.05 10.74
N MET A 139 9.77 -1.15 11.47
CA MET A 139 8.47 -1.84 11.47
C MET A 139 7.33 -0.92 11.90
N GLY A 140 7.53 -0.10 12.94
CA GLY A 140 6.55 0.91 13.38
C GLY A 140 6.24 1.93 12.29
N ALA A 141 7.26 2.44 11.59
CA ALA A 141 7.07 3.37 10.46
C ALA A 141 6.30 2.74 9.30
N PHE A 142 6.57 1.47 8.96
CA PHE A 142 5.81 0.77 7.93
C PHE A 142 4.33 0.58 8.30
N LEU A 143 4.04 0.32 9.56
CA LEU A 143 2.66 0.26 10.08
C LEU A 143 1.97 1.63 9.98
N ASP A 144 2.63 2.71 10.37
CA ASP A 144 2.09 4.06 10.28
C ASP A 144 1.82 4.47 8.82
N ILE A 145 2.68 4.08 7.88
CA ILE A 145 2.47 4.29 6.44
C ILE A 145 1.22 3.54 5.95
N ILE A 146 1.06 2.26 6.32
CA ILE A 146 -0.12 1.45 5.95
C ILE A 146 -1.40 2.09 6.48
N GLN A 147 -1.39 2.55 7.73
CA GLN A 147 -2.53 3.19 8.37
C GLN A 147 -2.90 4.49 7.67
N ARG A 148 -1.94 5.40 7.49
CA ARG A 148 -2.16 6.69 6.82
C ARG A 148 -2.67 6.51 5.39
N PHE A 149 -2.04 5.61 4.62
CA PHE A 149 -2.53 5.27 3.29
C PHE A 149 -3.97 4.79 3.32
N THR A 150 -4.32 3.92 4.28
CA THR A 150 -5.68 3.37 4.39
C THR A 150 -6.70 4.47 4.73
N GLU A 151 -6.37 5.40 5.64
CA GLU A 151 -7.20 6.56 5.96
C GLU A 151 -7.43 7.45 4.72
N GLU A 152 -6.39 7.74 3.96
CA GLU A 152 -6.50 8.52 2.71
C GLU A 152 -7.31 7.78 1.64
N ALA A 153 -7.16 6.46 1.53
CA ALA A 153 -7.91 5.62 0.60
C ALA A 153 -9.41 5.53 0.95
N LEU A 154 -9.76 5.64 2.24
CA LEU A 154 -11.15 5.71 2.70
C LEU A 154 -11.87 6.98 2.20
N VAL A 155 -11.14 8.06 1.96
CA VAL A 155 -11.73 9.35 1.54
C VAL A 155 -11.52 9.66 0.06
N SER A 156 -10.55 9.00 -0.61
CA SER A 156 -10.17 9.30 -2.00
C SER A 156 -9.98 8.03 -2.85
N ASP A 157 -10.85 7.81 -3.82
CA ASP A 157 -10.66 6.75 -4.82
C ASP A 157 -9.34 6.92 -5.60
N LYS A 158 -8.93 8.17 -5.88
CA LYS A 158 -7.65 8.44 -6.55
C LYS A 158 -6.47 7.85 -5.78
N VAL A 159 -6.43 8.04 -4.47
CA VAL A 159 -5.40 7.46 -3.59
C VAL A 159 -5.53 5.94 -3.56
N ALA A 160 -6.74 5.42 -3.36
CA ALA A 160 -7.00 3.99 -3.29
C ALA A 160 -6.55 3.22 -4.55
N TYR A 161 -6.65 3.84 -5.73
CA TYR A 161 -6.18 3.23 -6.99
C TYR A 161 -4.69 3.45 -7.25
N ALA A 162 -4.12 4.58 -6.83
CA ALA A 162 -2.72 4.88 -7.04
C ALA A 162 -1.78 4.07 -6.10
N GLY A 163 -2.31 3.53 -4.99
CA GLY A 163 -1.49 2.85 -4.00
C GLY A 163 -0.51 3.81 -3.29
N LEU A 164 0.58 3.26 -2.76
CA LEU A 164 1.61 4.05 -2.06
C LEU A 164 2.30 5.09 -2.95
N GLU A 165 2.27 4.94 -4.27
CA GLU A 165 2.77 5.95 -5.21
C GLU A 165 2.00 7.27 -5.15
N SER A 166 0.80 7.29 -4.53
CA SER A 166 0.05 8.53 -4.25
C SER A 166 0.81 9.54 -3.38
N ALA A 167 1.76 9.08 -2.58
CA ALA A 167 2.60 9.89 -1.71
C ALA A 167 3.68 10.72 -2.45
N ASN A 168 3.92 10.48 -3.75
CA ASN A 168 4.99 11.11 -4.53
C ASN A 168 4.79 12.64 -4.77
N ARG A 169 4.22 13.35 -3.80
CA ARG A 169 4.01 14.80 -3.80
C ARG A 169 5.06 15.49 -2.92
N ILE A 170 6.29 15.59 -3.43
CA ILE A 170 7.42 15.94 -2.60
C ILE A 170 7.59 17.46 -2.49
N HIS A 171 7.43 18.01 -1.29
CA HIS A 171 7.98 19.29 -0.87
C HIS A 171 9.15 19.04 0.09
N LEU A 172 10.39 19.33 -0.35
CA LEU A 172 11.60 19.04 0.43
C LEU A 172 12.29 20.28 0.99
N ARG A 173 11.70 21.46 0.79
CA ARG A 173 12.33 22.72 1.21
C ARG A 173 12.53 22.76 2.73
N GLY A 174 13.79 22.97 3.12
CA GLY A 174 14.17 23.04 4.53
C GLY A 174 14.25 21.67 5.23
N ARG A 175 14.18 20.57 4.49
CA ARG A 175 14.36 19.20 4.99
C ARG A 175 15.79 18.73 4.74
N THR A 176 16.27 17.78 5.55
CA THR A 176 17.56 17.11 5.36
C THR A 176 17.31 15.69 4.88
N VAL A 177 17.83 15.32 3.72
CA VAL A 177 17.74 13.95 3.17
C VAL A 177 19.04 13.22 3.45
N TYR A 178 18.94 12.11 4.16
CA TYR A 178 20.05 11.21 4.44
C TYR A 178 20.10 10.10 3.38
N LEU A 179 21.15 10.10 2.55
CA LEU A 179 21.44 9.02 1.61
C LEU A 179 22.35 7.96 2.24
N ASP A 180 23.18 8.36 3.20
CA ASP A 180 23.93 7.43 4.04
C ASP A 180 22.96 6.68 4.99
N PRO A 181 22.88 5.35 4.91
CA PRO A 181 22.00 4.57 5.75
C PRO A 181 22.28 4.73 7.25
N ASP A 182 23.52 4.73 7.66
CA ASP A 182 23.89 4.77 9.08
C ASP A 182 23.52 6.13 9.72
N ALA A 183 23.82 7.23 9.03
CA ALA A 183 23.42 8.55 9.48
C ALA A 183 21.89 8.74 9.46
N GLY A 184 21.21 8.12 8.50
CA GLY A 184 19.76 8.07 8.44
C GLY A 184 19.15 7.32 9.62
N ASP A 185 19.65 6.15 9.93
CA ASP A 185 19.17 5.33 11.06
C ASP A 185 19.36 6.05 12.40
N GLU A 186 20.50 6.74 12.58
CA GLU A 186 20.71 7.59 13.75
C GLU A 186 19.71 8.76 13.83
N ALA A 187 19.39 9.40 12.70
CA ALA A 187 18.40 10.48 12.66
C ALA A 187 16.99 9.94 12.99
N TYR A 188 16.67 8.73 12.53
CA TYR A 188 15.41 8.06 12.86
C TYR A 188 15.29 7.76 14.36
N LEU A 189 16.31 7.13 14.94
CA LEU A 189 16.33 6.78 16.37
C LEU A 189 16.24 8.02 17.29
N ARG A 190 16.66 9.19 16.81
CA ARG A 190 16.52 10.47 17.51
C ARG A 190 15.23 11.23 17.19
N GLU A 191 14.39 10.66 16.32
CA GLU A 191 13.17 11.35 15.81
C GLU A 191 13.51 12.79 15.32
N GLU A 192 14.60 12.91 14.55
CA GLU A 192 15.14 14.22 14.18
C GLU A 192 14.15 15.03 13.33
N PRO A 193 13.69 16.21 13.79
CA PRO A 193 12.68 16.98 13.08
C PRO A 193 13.15 17.42 11.69
N GLY A 194 12.36 17.10 10.68
CA GLY A 194 12.65 17.46 9.30
C GLY A 194 13.70 16.60 8.61
N ALA A 195 14.23 15.57 9.29
CA ALA A 195 15.07 14.55 8.66
C ALA A 195 14.24 13.60 7.79
N LEU A 196 14.77 13.25 6.63
CA LEU A 196 14.18 12.32 5.68
C LEU A 196 15.17 11.19 5.41
N LEU A 197 14.70 9.97 5.56
CA LEU A 197 15.49 8.76 5.40
C LEU A 197 15.24 8.16 4.04
N THR A 198 16.28 7.64 3.42
CA THR A 198 16.19 6.80 2.25
C THR A 198 16.24 5.33 2.63
N ILE A 199 15.25 4.58 2.16
CA ILE A 199 15.19 3.13 2.34
C ILE A 199 15.17 2.49 0.97
N SER A 200 16.09 1.56 0.75
CA SER A 200 16.20 0.77 -0.47
C SER A 200 15.88 -0.68 -0.14
N ILE A 201 14.94 -1.28 -0.87
CA ILE A 201 14.53 -2.66 -0.68
C ILE A 201 14.60 -3.37 -2.02
N ALA A 202 15.47 -4.37 -2.12
CA ALA A 202 15.68 -5.16 -3.33
C ALA A 202 15.98 -6.62 -2.95
N PRO A 203 15.67 -7.59 -3.83
CA PRO A 203 16.16 -8.96 -3.67
C PRO A 203 17.69 -8.99 -3.66
N GLU A 204 18.28 -10.06 -3.18
CA GLU A 204 19.75 -10.23 -3.17
C GLU A 204 20.36 -10.11 -4.56
N GLU A 205 19.72 -10.74 -5.55
CA GLU A 205 20.22 -10.73 -6.92
C GLU A 205 19.25 -10.01 -7.89
N PRO A 206 19.80 -9.19 -8.81
CA PRO A 206 19.02 -8.61 -9.88
C PRO A 206 18.57 -9.68 -10.89
N GLY A 207 17.46 -9.43 -11.58
CA GLY A 207 16.92 -10.37 -12.55
C GLY A 207 15.92 -9.76 -13.54
N PRO A 208 15.51 -10.52 -14.56
CA PRO A 208 14.68 -9.98 -15.64
C PRO A 208 13.26 -9.57 -15.21
N LYS A 209 12.78 -10.12 -14.10
CA LYS A 209 11.45 -9.83 -13.54
C LYS A 209 11.49 -9.24 -12.14
N THR A 210 12.68 -9.14 -11.53
CA THR A 210 12.82 -8.61 -10.18
C THR A 210 12.59 -7.11 -10.16
N VAL A 211 12.16 -6.63 -9.01
CA VAL A 211 11.89 -5.20 -8.75
C VAL A 211 12.61 -4.76 -7.51
N CYS A 212 12.96 -3.49 -7.46
CA CYS A 212 13.41 -2.82 -6.24
C CYS A 212 12.50 -1.65 -5.90
N TYR A 213 12.56 -1.24 -4.66
CA TYR A 213 11.81 -0.12 -4.12
C TYR A 213 12.76 0.91 -3.53
N LYS A 214 12.50 2.18 -3.83
CA LYS A 214 13.16 3.33 -3.23
C LYS A 214 12.12 4.16 -2.49
N ILE A 215 12.33 4.33 -1.20
CA ILE A 215 11.35 4.91 -0.29
C ILE A 215 12.00 6.09 0.42
N LEU A 216 11.25 7.19 0.57
CA LEU A 216 11.65 8.34 1.36
C LEU A 216 10.60 8.57 2.45
N ILE A 217 11.02 8.50 3.71
CA ILE A 217 10.16 8.68 4.88
C ILE A 217 10.69 9.80 5.79
N SER A 218 9.79 10.41 6.57
CA SER A 218 10.16 11.35 7.63
C SER A 218 10.58 10.59 8.89
N ALA A 219 11.69 11.01 9.51
CA ALA A 219 12.21 10.40 10.73
C ALA A 219 11.28 10.59 11.94
N ASP A 220 10.68 11.77 12.03
CA ASP A 220 9.86 12.21 13.16
C ASP A 220 8.37 11.87 13.03
N THR A 221 7.84 11.82 11.82
CA THR A 221 6.40 11.63 11.59
C THR A 221 6.05 10.34 10.87
N HIS A 222 7.03 9.56 10.43
CA HIS A 222 6.86 8.37 9.59
C HIS A 222 6.07 8.62 8.30
N GLU A 223 5.97 9.91 7.88
CA GLU A 223 5.27 10.25 6.65
C GLU A 223 6.01 9.69 5.44
N LEU A 224 5.29 8.98 4.57
CA LEU A 224 5.80 8.56 3.28
C LEU A 224 5.79 9.74 2.32
N LEU A 225 6.97 10.16 1.83
CA LEU A 225 7.12 11.28 0.89
C LEU A 225 7.38 10.81 -0.55
N SER A 226 8.04 9.66 -0.72
CA SER A 226 8.26 9.06 -2.03
C SER A 226 8.23 7.55 -1.93
N PHE A 227 7.60 6.94 -2.92
CA PHE A 227 7.56 5.50 -3.10
C PHE A 227 7.76 5.21 -4.60
N GLU A 228 8.91 4.67 -4.94
CA GLU A 228 9.25 4.36 -6.33
C GLU A 228 9.50 2.86 -6.46
N ARG A 229 8.80 2.23 -7.40
CA ARG A 229 9.01 0.83 -7.80
C ARG A 229 9.65 0.81 -9.18
N SER A 230 10.79 0.18 -9.31
CA SER A 230 11.50 0.05 -10.58
C SER A 230 11.94 -1.39 -10.86
N ARG A 231 12.37 -1.65 -12.09
CA ARG A 231 13.00 -2.94 -12.43
C ARG A 231 14.38 -2.99 -11.79
N TYR A 232 14.72 -4.13 -11.22
CA TYR A 232 16.02 -4.40 -10.61
C TYR A 232 16.84 -5.28 -11.55
N LYS A 233 17.64 -4.67 -12.41
CA LYS A 233 18.46 -5.35 -13.42
C LYS A 233 19.94 -5.40 -13.02
N GLU A 234 20.40 -4.40 -12.29
CA GLU A 234 21.78 -4.21 -11.84
C GLU A 234 21.76 -3.76 -10.36
N PRO A 235 22.78 -4.09 -9.57
CA PRO A 235 22.84 -3.70 -8.15
C PRO A 235 22.66 -2.20 -7.90
N ASP A 236 23.11 -1.36 -8.84
CA ASP A 236 22.99 0.10 -8.74
C ASP A 236 21.55 0.61 -8.91
N ASP A 237 20.65 -0.17 -9.52
CA ASP A 237 19.23 0.21 -9.64
C ASP A 237 18.55 0.39 -8.27
N ALA A 238 19.01 -0.37 -7.25
CA ALA A 238 18.49 -0.25 -5.90
C ALA A 238 19.10 0.93 -5.11
N ARG A 239 20.23 1.49 -5.54
CA ARG A 239 20.89 2.59 -4.85
C ARG A 239 20.30 3.94 -5.24
N PHE A 240 20.30 4.89 -4.30
CA PHE A 240 20.00 6.28 -4.61
C PHE A 240 21.19 6.88 -5.37
N SER A 241 20.93 7.31 -6.60
CA SER A 241 21.94 7.85 -7.52
C SER A 241 22.25 9.32 -7.24
N ASP A 242 23.37 9.81 -7.73
CA ASP A 242 23.70 11.24 -7.72
C ASP A 242 22.66 12.09 -8.47
N ALA A 243 21.96 11.53 -9.45
CA ALA A 243 20.90 12.24 -10.15
C ALA A 243 19.68 12.45 -9.25
N GLU A 244 19.34 11.46 -8.41
CA GLU A 244 18.28 11.57 -7.41
C GLU A 244 18.68 12.54 -6.29
N ALA A 245 19.94 12.48 -5.80
CA ALA A 245 20.48 13.44 -4.85
C ALA A 245 20.33 14.88 -5.35
N ARG A 246 20.79 15.15 -6.59
CA ARG A 246 20.60 16.45 -7.24
C ARG A 246 19.14 16.85 -7.44
N ARG A 247 18.23 15.86 -7.63
CA ARG A 247 16.78 16.11 -7.70
C ARG A 247 16.24 16.59 -6.36
N PHE A 248 16.70 16.02 -5.24
CA PHE A 248 16.32 16.46 -3.90
C PHE A 248 16.86 17.86 -3.59
N GLU A 249 18.12 18.13 -3.91
CA GLU A 249 18.74 19.45 -3.76
C GLU A 249 17.99 20.54 -4.55
N ARG A 250 17.61 20.26 -5.81
CA ARG A 250 16.80 21.19 -6.62
C ARG A 250 15.41 21.45 -6.05
N ARG A 251 14.89 20.56 -5.21
CA ARG A 251 13.61 20.71 -4.48
C ARG A 251 13.78 21.39 -3.13
N GLY A 252 14.99 21.86 -2.81
CA GLY A 252 15.31 22.66 -1.62
C GLY A 252 15.69 21.84 -0.40
N ALA A 253 16.03 20.56 -0.55
CA ALA A 253 16.59 19.75 0.52
C ALA A 253 18.10 19.99 0.68
N THR A 254 18.59 19.83 1.92
CA THR A 254 20.00 19.52 2.18
C THR A 254 20.19 18.01 2.02
N VAL A 255 21.23 17.55 1.32
CA VAL A 255 21.50 16.12 1.12
C VAL A 255 22.80 15.74 1.83
N ILE A 256 22.72 14.75 2.71
CA ILE A 256 23.86 14.13 3.40
C ILE A 256 24.13 12.77 2.73
N ARG A 257 25.39 12.57 2.28
CA ARG A 257 25.85 11.38 1.54
C ARG A 257 26.77 10.55 2.42
#